data_8004e4f666ebb9f32b9eb0fca95750b5
#
_entry.id   8004e4f666ebb9f32b9eb0fca95750b5
#
_cell.length_a   1.000
_cell.length_b   1.000
_cell.length_c   1.000
_cell.angle_alpha   90.00
_cell.angle_beta   90.00
_cell.angle_gamma   90.00
#
_symmetry.space_group_name_H-M   'P 1'
#
loop_
_entity.id
_entity.type
_entity.pdbx_description
1 polymer ?
#
loop_
_entity_poly.entity_id
_entity_poly.type
_entity_poly.pdbx_seq_one_letter_code
_entity_poly.pdbx_strand_id
1 'polypeptide(L)' 'MNYEIVERSSGYWIVNSLESGVADHPIFDLQPYVELDEAVKALEEFEKLEISG' A
#
# COMPACT_ATOMS: atom_id res chain seq x y z
N MET A 1 12.41 -1.43 1.91
CA MET A 1 11.58 -1.28 0.71
C MET A 1 10.79 0.00 0.79
N ASN A 2 10.60 0.63 -0.35
CA ASN A 2 10.00 1.96 -0.39
C ASN A 2 8.62 1.92 -1.02
N TYR A 3 7.62 2.01 -0.15
CA TYR A 3 6.23 2.12 -0.58
C TYR A 3 5.71 3.48 -0.15
N GLU A 4 4.78 4.00 -0.93
CA GLU A 4 4.13 5.25 -0.56
C GLU A 4 2.67 5.20 -0.95
N ILE A 5 1.88 6.05 -0.30
CA ILE A 5 0.45 6.13 -0.55
C ILE A 5 0.21 7.33 -1.44
N VAL A 6 -0.49 7.12 -2.55
CA VAL A 6 -0.85 8.21 -3.46
C VAL A 6 -2.35 8.30 -3.56
N GLU A 7 -2.86 9.52 -3.68
CA GLU A 7 -4.27 9.76 -3.84
C GLU A 7 -4.59 9.92 -5.33
N ARG A 8 -5.58 9.17 -5.80
CA ARG A 8 -6.07 9.26 -7.17
C ARG A 8 -7.58 9.38 -7.15
N SER A 9 -8.17 9.63 -8.31
CA SER A 9 -9.63 9.80 -8.41
C SER A 9 -10.39 8.55 -7.94
N SER A 10 -9.81 7.39 -8.06
CA SER A 10 -10.44 6.14 -7.64
C SER A 10 -10.23 5.81 -6.16
N GLY A 11 -9.36 6.53 -5.47
CA GLY A 11 -9.08 6.28 -4.06
C GLY A 11 -7.60 6.35 -3.74
N TYR A 12 -7.20 5.73 -2.65
CA TYR A 12 -5.80 5.71 -2.20
C TYR A 12 -5.11 4.44 -2.64
N TRP A 13 -3.96 4.60 -3.26
CA TRP A 13 -3.18 3.49 -3.78
C TRP A 13 -1.83 3.42 -3.09
N ILE A 14 -1.38 2.20 -2.80
CA ILE A 14 -0.02 1.97 -2.31
C ILE A 14 0.82 1.58 -3.51
N VAL A 15 1.88 2.33 -3.75
CA VAL A 15 2.74 2.13 -4.90
C VAL A 15 4.16 1.86 -4.44
N ASN A 16 4.91 1.14 -5.25
CA ASN A 16 6.32 0.87 -5.00
C ASN A 16 7.12 1.98 -5.66
N SER A 17 7.77 2.81 -4.85
CA SER A 17 8.51 3.97 -5.35
C SER A 17 9.71 3.59 -6.20
N LEU A 18 10.24 2.39 -6.04
CA LEU A 18 11.38 1.94 -6.84
C LEU A 18 10.97 1.47 -8.23
N GLU A 19 9.81 0.84 -8.33
CA GLU A 19 9.34 0.27 -9.59
C GLU A 19 8.29 1.11 -10.28
N SER A 20 7.85 2.18 -9.64
CA SER A 20 6.85 3.11 -10.19
C SER A 20 5.53 2.44 -10.53
N GLY A 21 5.22 1.34 -9.85
CA GLY A 21 3.99 0.58 -10.08
C GLY A 21 3.22 0.35 -8.80
N VAL A 22 1.96 -0.07 -8.96
CA VAL A 22 1.11 -0.41 -7.82
C VAL A 22 1.70 -1.62 -7.10
N ALA A 23 1.72 -1.56 -5.77
CA ALA A 23 2.21 -2.66 -4.97
C ALA A 23 1.35 -3.90 -5.19
N ASP A 24 1.99 -5.04 -5.45
CA ASP A 24 1.31 -6.29 -5.76
C ASP A 24 1.57 -7.30 -4.65
N HIS A 25 0.62 -7.39 -3.73
CA HIS A 25 0.71 -8.31 -2.61
C HIS A 25 -0.71 -8.57 -2.11
N PRO A 26 -1.03 -9.77 -1.62
CA PRO A 26 -2.38 -10.07 -1.13
C PRO A 26 -2.90 -9.09 -0.08
N ILE A 27 -2.02 -8.50 0.74
CA ILE A 27 -2.43 -7.51 1.72
C ILE A 27 -3.04 -6.27 1.05
N PHE A 28 -2.63 -5.98 -0.18
CA PHE A 28 -3.08 -4.81 -0.91
C PHE A 28 -4.20 -5.11 -1.92
N ASP A 29 -4.82 -6.28 -1.82
CA ASP A 29 -5.85 -6.68 -2.78
C ASP A 29 -7.09 -5.80 -2.74
N LEU A 30 -7.31 -5.08 -1.65
CA LEU A 30 -8.47 -4.21 -1.51
C LEU A 30 -8.29 -2.83 -2.14
N GLN A 31 -7.14 -2.58 -2.75
CA GLN A 31 -6.91 -1.30 -3.41
C GLN A 31 -7.86 -1.11 -4.59
N PRO A 32 -8.26 0.13 -4.85
CA PRO A 32 -7.94 1.34 -4.08
C PRO A 32 -8.74 1.41 -2.79
N TYR A 33 -8.12 1.99 -1.76
CA TYR A 33 -8.78 2.16 -0.47
C TYR A 33 -9.62 3.44 -0.47
N VAL A 34 -10.79 3.36 0.16
CA VAL A 34 -11.69 4.52 0.21
C VAL A 34 -11.13 5.61 1.14
N GLU A 35 -10.53 5.19 2.26
CA GLU A 35 -10.02 6.12 3.24
C GLU A 35 -8.51 5.96 3.42
N LEU A 36 -7.86 7.09 3.74
CA LEU A 36 -6.42 7.08 3.97
C LEU A 36 -6.03 6.14 5.10
N ASP A 37 -6.81 6.09 6.17
CA ASP A 37 -6.53 5.22 7.31
C ASP A 37 -6.44 3.76 6.90
N GLU A 38 -7.27 3.34 5.98
CA GLU A 38 -7.26 1.95 5.49
C GLU A 38 -5.97 1.65 4.76
N ALA A 39 -5.52 2.58 3.92
CA ALA A 39 -4.26 2.41 3.20
C ALA A 39 -3.08 2.37 4.17
N VAL A 40 -3.08 3.26 5.16
CA VAL A 40 -2.02 3.30 6.16
C VAL A 40 -1.94 1.98 6.93
N LYS A 41 -3.09 1.44 7.34
CA LYS A 41 -3.13 0.18 8.07
C LYS A 41 -2.58 -0.97 7.23
N ALA A 42 -2.95 -1.02 5.96
CA ALA A 42 -2.47 -2.07 5.07
C ALA A 42 -0.95 -1.99 4.93
N LEU A 43 -0.42 -0.79 4.76
CA LEU A 43 1.01 -0.59 4.63
C LEU A 43 1.75 -0.98 5.91
N GLU A 44 1.21 -0.63 7.07
CA GLU A 44 1.80 -1.00 8.34
C GLU A 44 1.85 -2.52 8.52
N GLU A 45 0.78 -3.21 8.14
CA GLU A 45 0.76 -4.67 8.22
C GLU A 45 1.83 -5.28 7.34
N PHE A 46 1.98 -4.77 6.14
CA PHE A 46 2.99 -5.26 5.21
C PHE A 46 4.39 -5.07 5.80
N GLU A 47 4.65 -3.91 6.37
CA GLU A 47 5.95 -3.62 6.96
C GLU A 47 6.26 -4.53 8.14
N LYS A 48 5.24 -4.85 8.94
CA LYS A 48 5.41 -5.78 10.05
C LYS A 48 5.79 -7.17 9.58
N LEU A 49 5.20 -7.62 8.49
CA LEU A 49 5.53 -8.93 7.93
C LEU A 49 6.98 -8.99 7.45
N GLU A 50 7.46 -7.91 6.86
CA GLU A 50 8.84 -7.86 6.41
C GLU A 50 9.82 -7.87 7.58
N ILE A 51 9.50 -7.15 8.65
CA ILE A 51 10.35 -7.09 9.82
C ILE A 51 10.36 -8.44 10.54
N SER A 52 9.22 -9.11 10.58
CA SER A 52 9.09 -10.40 11.27
C SER A 52 9.74 -11.54 10.50
N GLY A 53 9.84 -11.37 9.22
CA GLY A 53 10.38 -12.41 8.37
C GLY A 53 11.87 -12.46 8.40
#